data_9f3e8b27d06ea953220aab5d101d9fab
#
_entry.id   9f3e8b27d06ea953220aab5d101d9fab
#
_cell.length_a   1.000
_cell.length_b   1.000
_cell.length_c   1.000
_cell.angle_alpha   90.00
_cell.angle_beta   90.00
_cell.angle_gamma   90.00
#
_symmetry.space_group_name_H-M   'P 1'
#
loop_
_entity.id
_entity.type
_entity.pdbx_description
1 polymer ?
#
loop_
_entity_poly.entity_id
_entity_poly.type
_entity_poly.pdbx_seq_one_letter_code
_entity_poly.pdbx_strand_id
1 'polypeptide(L)'
;MNLLNPTVHHYHYLYDNALLLSKLNLDYHRQFILSVIESSLERGNKHILSFASNLKQKLLSMYPISSIEQIISYCLTDKTIYCLRHAEAEHNVYKDCAAIRNSFNDPELTNKGQMQCETISQELKAMQNTFDLVYISPLKRTMQTFCMIENLFNCSETSFILSDLIRGILGKNHKNIGSTLENLKTQINNVNSHICTRYITKNIWWSDNDENNNEESENKEMFNTRIIIFLLWIIFRKEQNICIISHSKVIKFISHIKIKNANFILLNKQDIYTCCSDFLKK
;
A
#
# COMPACT_ATOMS: atom_id res chain seq x y z
N MET A 1 -12.96 -13.73 29.46
CA MET A 1 -11.85 -12.97 30.04
C MET A 1 -12.00 -11.54 29.52
N ASN A 2 -12.40 -10.61 30.40
CA ASN A 2 -12.60 -9.22 30.06
C ASN A 2 -11.24 -8.56 29.80
N LEU A 3 -11.01 -8.13 28.57
CA LEU A 3 -9.91 -7.25 28.23
C LEU A 3 -10.20 -5.89 28.88
N LEU A 4 -9.51 -5.62 29.97
CA LEU A 4 -9.50 -4.34 30.66
C LEU A 4 -9.13 -3.23 29.67
N ASN A 5 -10.06 -2.31 29.46
CA ASN A 5 -9.83 -1.05 28.76
C ASN A 5 -8.86 -0.22 29.64
N PRO A 6 -7.62 0.03 29.26
CA PRO A 6 -6.73 0.85 30.07
C PRO A 6 -7.25 2.28 30.03
N THR A 7 -7.55 2.83 31.19
CA THR A 7 -8.01 4.22 31.35
C THR A 7 -6.92 5.21 30.91
N VAL A 8 -7.33 6.32 30.33
CA VAL A 8 -6.48 7.41 29.80
C VAL A 8 -5.41 7.88 30.82
N HIS A 9 -5.67 7.77 32.12
CA HIS A 9 -4.72 8.11 33.18
C HIS A 9 -3.48 7.22 33.26
N HIS A 10 -3.54 5.98 32.78
CA HIS A 10 -2.38 5.07 32.81
C HIS A 10 -1.34 5.46 31.73
N TYR A 11 -1.76 6.16 30.71
CA TYR A 11 -0.88 6.60 29.62
C TYR A 11 -0.07 7.84 29.96
N HIS A 12 -0.61 8.77 30.75
CA HIS A 12 0.13 9.97 31.17
C HIS A 12 1.36 9.65 32.03
N TYR A 13 1.32 8.59 32.83
CA TYR A 13 2.46 8.18 33.67
C TYR A 13 3.66 7.64 32.88
N LEU A 14 3.46 7.18 31.66
CA LEU A 14 4.53 6.72 30.76
C LEU A 14 5.25 7.87 30.03
N TYR A 15 4.71 9.08 30.06
CA TYR A 15 5.20 10.22 29.29
C TYR A 15 6.25 11.09 30.02
N ASP A 16 6.29 11.07 31.33
CA ASP A 16 7.20 11.93 32.10
C ASP A 16 8.62 11.37 32.23
N ASN A 17 8.85 10.15 31.82
CA ASN A 17 10.18 9.57 31.76
C ASN A 17 10.59 9.34 30.31
N ALA A 18 11.48 10.16 29.80
CA ALA A 18 12.22 10.02 28.52
C ALA A 18 13.12 8.76 28.54
N LEU A 19 12.71 7.69 29.22
CA LEU A 19 13.48 6.47 29.38
C LEU A 19 13.14 5.51 28.24
N LEU A 20 14.12 5.29 27.37
CA LEU A 20 14.40 4.07 26.60
C LEU A 20 13.24 3.05 26.66
N LEU A 21 12.35 3.13 25.66
CA LEU A 21 11.45 2.02 25.37
C LEU A 21 12.35 0.78 25.14
N SER A 22 12.26 -0.21 26.02
CA SER A 22 12.93 -1.49 25.76
C SER A 22 12.41 -2.10 24.46
N LYS A 23 13.17 -2.97 23.77
CA LYS A 23 12.69 -3.66 22.54
C LYS A 23 11.32 -4.32 22.73
N LEU A 24 11.07 -4.94 23.87
CA LEU A 24 9.77 -5.55 24.23
C LEU A 24 8.64 -4.52 24.26
N ASN A 25 8.93 -3.32 24.75
CA ASN A 25 7.94 -2.24 24.81
C ASN A 25 7.64 -1.67 23.42
N LEU A 26 8.66 -1.57 22.55
CA LEU A 26 8.48 -1.11 21.16
C LEU A 26 7.60 -2.05 20.32
N ASP A 27 7.75 -3.38 20.48
CA ASP A 27 6.89 -4.35 19.82
C ASP A 27 5.43 -4.29 20.29
N TYR A 28 5.18 -4.07 21.56
CA TYR A 28 3.83 -3.83 22.07
C TYR A 28 3.21 -2.58 21.41
N HIS A 29 3.93 -1.48 21.39
CA HIS A 29 3.46 -0.23 20.80
C HIS A 29 3.26 -0.36 19.29
N ARG A 30 4.16 -1.07 18.60
CA ARG A 30 4.02 -1.41 17.17
C ARG A 30 2.71 -2.14 16.89
N GLN A 31 2.43 -3.22 17.65
CA GLN A 31 1.20 -4.00 17.48
C GLN A 31 -0.05 -3.16 17.77
N PHE A 32 0.01 -2.32 18.79
CA PHE A 32 -1.10 -1.45 19.16
C PHE A 32 -1.39 -0.41 18.05
N ILE A 33 -0.36 0.28 17.54
CA ILE A 33 -0.50 1.23 16.42
C ILE A 33 -1.03 0.52 15.19
N LEU A 34 -0.51 -0.66 14.86
CA LEU A 34 -0.99 -1.48 13.75
C LEU A 34 -2.49 -1.78 13.89
N SER A 35 -2.95 -2.20 15.07
CA SER A 35 -4.36 -2.49 15.31
C SER A 35 -5.26 -1.26 15.10
N VAL A 36 -4.78 -0.08 15.45
CA VAL A 36 -5.48 1.20 15.22
C VAL A 36 -5.60 1.48 13.72
N ILE A 37 -4.52 1.29 12.97
CA ILE A 37 -4.49 1.52 11.52
C ILE A 37 -5.43 0.52 10.82
N GLU A 38 -5.28 -0.77 11.08
CA GLU A 38 -6.07 -1.83 10.42
C GLU A 38 -7.56 -1.71 10.75
N SER A 39 -7.91 -1.51 12.01
CA SER A 39 -9.29 -1.26 12.43
C SER A 39 -9.91 -0.01 11.77
N SER A 40 -9.08 0.99 11.45
CA SER A 40 -9.52 2.18 10.73
C SER A 40 -9.71 1.88 9.24
N LEU A 41 -8.81 1.12 8.62
CA LEU A 41 -8.91 0.71 7.21
C LEU A 41 -10.14 -0.18 6.96
N GLU A 42 -10.43 -1.13 7.86
CA GLU A 42 -11.57 -2.04 7.74
C GLU A 42 -12.94 -1.35 7.84
N ARG A 43 -13.02 -0.25 8.59
CA ARG A 43 -14.28 0.52 8.71
C ARG A 43 -14.64 1.28 7.44
N GLY A 44 -13.68 1.46 6.53
CA GLY A 44 -13.86 2.21 5.30
C GLY A 44 -14.21 3.68 5.57
N ASN A 45 -13.40 4.60 5.10
CA ASN A 45 -13.73 6.03 5.19
C ASN A 45 -14.12 6.57 3.82
N LYS A 46 -15.18 7.39 3.79
CA LYS A 46 -15.69 7.99 2.56
C LYS A 46 -14.68 8.95 1.90
N HIS A 47 -13.82 9.60 2.70
CA HIS A 47 -12.83 10.56 2.21
C HIS A 47 -11.46 10.33 2.83
N ILE A 48 -10.45 10.16 1.98
CA ILE A 48 -9.08 9.83 2.40
C ILE A 48 -8.45 10.91 3.31
N LEU A 49 -8.74 12.18 3.07
CA LEU A 49 -8.21 13.27 3.89
C LEU A 49 -8.81 13.27 5.30
N SER A 50 -10.12 13.06 5.41
CA SER A 50 -10.81 12.93 6.71
C SER A 50 -10.32 11.70 7.46
N PHE A 51 -10.11 10.60 6.76
CA PHE A 51 -9.52 9.39 7.32
C PHE A 51 -8.13 9.67 7.90
N ALA A 52 -7.27 10.30 7.12
CA ALA A 52 -5.90 10.62 7.52
C ALA A 52 -5.86 11.55 8.74
N SER A 53 -6.71 12.58 8.75
CA SER A 53 -6.84 13.50 9.87
C SER A 53 -7.27 12.78 11.15
N ASN A 54 -8.30 11.94 11.06
CA ASN A 54 -8.78 11.15 12.20
C ASN A 54 -7.74 10.15 12.70
N LEU A 55 -7.05 9.45 11.79
CA LEU A 55 -5.97 8.52 12.15
C LEU A 55 -4.83 9.25 12.85
N LYS A 56 -4.36 10.36 12.28
CA LYS A 56 -3.32 11.19 12.87
C LYS A 56 -3.71 11.70 14.25
N GLN A 57 -4.90 12.30 14.39
CA GLN A 57 -5.40 12.80 15.66
C GLN A 57 -5.46 11.68 16.71
N LYS A 58 -5.92 10.49 16.32
CA LYS A 58 -5.96 9.32 17.21
C LYS A 58 -4.56 8.88 17.61
N LEU A 59 -3.60 8.82 16.71
CA LEU A 59 -2.21 8.47 17.05
C LEU A 59 -1.58 9.51 18.00
N LEU A 60 -1.77 10.80 17.71
CA LEU A 60 -1.22 11.89 18.52
C LEU A 60 -1.89 12.06 19.89
N SER A 61 -3.13 11.60 20.04
CA SER A 61 -3.78 11.55 21.36
C SER A 61 -3.19 10.46 22.27
N MET A 62 -2.53 9.47 21.70
CA MET A 62 -1.95 8.34 22.42
C MET A 62 -0.43 8.45 22.63
N TYR A 63 0.25 9.09 21.68
CA TYR A 63 1.72 9.19 21.66
C TYR A 63 2.19 10.57 21.24
N PRO A 64 3.25 11.13 21.90
CA PRO A 64 3.99 12.26 21.35
C PRO A 64 4.59 11.91 19.98
N ILE A 65 4.75 12.89 19.12
CA ILE A 65 5.35 12.72 17.76
C ILE A 65 6.71 12.03 17.86
N SER A 66 7.57 12.46 18.79
CA SER A 66 8.90 11.88 18.98
C SER A 66 8.88 10.39 19.31
N SER A 67 7.89 9.93 20.08
CA SER A 67 7.72 8.51 20.38
C SER A 67 7.28 7.72 19.16
N ILE A 68 6.35 8.26 18.34
CA ILE A 68 5.93 7.61 17.10
C ILE A 68 7.11 7.54 16.12
N GLU A 69 7.92 8.59 16.00
CA GLU A 69 9.12 8.62 15.16
C GLU A 69 10.16 7.57 15.59
N GLN A 70 10.36 7.36 16.90
CA GLN A 70 11.23 6.31 17.43
C GLN A 70 10.71 4.91 17.05
N ILE A 71 9.39 4.68 17.20
CA ILE A 71 8.78 3.40 16.84
C ILE A 71 8.87 3.16 15.33
N ILE A 72 8.64 4.18 14.49
CA ILE A 72 8.82 4.11 13.03
C ILE A 72 10.27 3.70 12.69
N SER A 73 11.25 4.38 13.27
CA SER A 73 12.66 4.09 13.05
C SER A 73 13.01 2.65 13.44
N TYR A 74 12.56 2.21 14.60
CA TYR A 74 12.73 0.83 15.06
C TYR A 74 12.09 -0.17 14.10
N CYS A 75 10.84 0.04 13.69
CA CYS A 75 10.13 -0.87 12.79
C CYS A 75 10.78 -0.96 11.39
N LEU A 76 11.46 0.10 10.94
CA LEU A 76 12.15 0.11 9.65
C LEU A 76 13.50 -0.63 9.68
N THR A 77 14.09 -0.86 10.86
CA THR A 77 15.45 -1.42 10.99
C THR A 77 15.60 -2.74 10.22
N ASP A 78 14.66 -3.66 10.39
CA ASP A 78 14.75 -5.02 9.82
C ASP A 78 13.91 -5.19 8.54
N LYS A 79 13.34 -4.12 8.00
CA LYS A 79 12.50 -4.20 6.79
C LYS A 79 13.32 -4.13 5.51
N THR A 80 12.94 -4.97 4.57
CA THR A 80 13.37 -4.94 3.17
C THR A 80 12.12 -4.78 2.31
N ILE A 81 11.97 -3.64 1.63
CA ILE A 81 10.76 -3.30 0.89
C ILE A 81 11.10 -3.08 -0.57
N TYR A 82 10.57 -3.92 -1.45
CA TYR A 82 10.70 -3.78 -2.90
C TYR A 82 9.43 -3.25 -3.51
N CYS A 83 9.57 -2.35 -4.47
CA CYS A 83 8.47 -1.94 -5.34
C CYS A 83 8.68 -2.48 -6.74
N LEU A 84 7.70 -3.21 -7.26
CA LEU A 84 7.60 -3.67 -8.64
C LEU A 84 6.57 -2.82 -9.39
N ARG A 85 6.95 -2.21 -10.50
CA ARG A 85 6.00 -1.60 -11.40
C ARG A 85 5.37 -2.65 -12.29
N HIS A 86 4.03 -2.61 -12.45
CA HIS A 86 3.32 -3.48 -13.39
C HIS A 86 4.01 -3.53 -14.76
N ALA A 87 3.93 -4.65 -15.46
CA ALA A 87 4.45 -4.84 -16.80
C ALA A 87 3.72 -3.95 -17.83
N GLU A 88 4.19 -3.90 -19.07
CA GLU A 88 3.59 -3.06 -20.10
C GLU A 88 2.11 -3.41 -20.32
N ALA A 89 1.25 -2.40 -20.22
CA ALA A 89 -0.17 -2.51 -20.48
C ALA A 89 -0.56 -1.67 -21.71
N GLU A 90 -1.71 -1.93 -22.31
CA GLU A 90 -2.18 -1.31 -23.56
C GLU A 90 -1.99 0.20 -23.60
N HIS A 91 -2.38 0.92 -22.53
CA HIS A 91 -2.22 2.38 -22.44
C HIS A 91 -0.76 2.85 -22.45
N ASN A 92 0.22 1.97 -22.23
CA ASN A 92 1.64 2.32 -22.28
C ASN A 92 2.19 2.36 -23.71
N VAL A 93 1.56 1.67 -24.64
CA VAL A 93 1.95 1.67 -26.06
C VAL A 93 1.67 3.03 -26.69
N TYR A 94 0.56 3.65 -26.35
CA TYR A 94 0.08 4.90 -26.96
C TYR A 94 0.52 6.14 -26.14
N LYS A 95 1.81 6.22 -25.80
CA LYS A 95 2.33 7.34 -24.98
C LYS A 95 2.12 8.70 -25.61
N ASP A 96 2.25 8.77 -26.93
CA ASP A 96 2.22 10.01 -27.70
C ASP A 96 0.81 10.36 -28.23
N CYS A 97 -0.16 9.46 -28.07
CA CYS A 97 -1.56 9.68 -28.44
C CYS A 97 -2.46 9.70 -27.21
N ALA A 98 -2.68 10.91 -26.67
CA ALA A 98 -3.47 11.10 -25.45
C ALA A 98 -4.93 10.60 -25.59
N ALA A 99 -5.54 10.80 -26.77
CA ALA A 99 -6.92 10.36 -27.05
C ALA A 99 -7.05 8.84 -26.90
N ILE A 100 -6.22 8.06 -27.60
CA ILE A 100 -6.24 6.59 -27.52
C ILE A 100 -5.85 6.11 -26.11
N ARG A 101 -4.80 6.69 -25.53
CA ARG A 101 -4.36 6.30 -24.18
C ARG A 101 -5.44 6.50 -23.12
N ASN A 102 -6.29 7.51 -23.29
CA ASN A 102 -7.33 7.86 -22.33
C ASN A 102 -8.66 7.12 -22.57
N SER A 103 -8.83 6.45 -23.70
CA SER A 103 -10.02 5.63 -23.99
C SER A 103 -9.99 4.26 -23.31
N PHE A 104 -8.83 3.80 -22.84
CA PHE A 104 -8.73 2.53 -22.12
C PHE A 104 -9.40 2.62 -20.74
N ASN A 105 -10.20 1.62 -20.43
CA ASN A 105 -10.77 1.40 -19.11
C ASN A 105 -10.08 0.19 -18.48
N ASP A 106 -9.35 0.40 -17.37
CA ASP A 106 -8.55 -0.61 -16.66
C ASP A 106 -7.76 -1.53 -17.61
N PRO A 107 -6.80 -0.99 -18.39
CA PRO A 107 -6.13 -1.69 -19.48
C PRO A 107 -5.36 -2.92 -19.01
N GLU A 108 -5.38 -3.97 -19.84
CA GLU A 108 -4.69 -5.23 -19.64
C GLU A 108 -3.22 -5.17 -20.06
N LEU A 109 -2.46 -6.22 -19.74
CA LEU A 109 -1.09 -6.38 -20.21
C LEU A 109 -1.06 -6.64 -21.72
N THR A 110 -0.06 -6.07 -22.39
CA THR A 110 0.27 -6.43 -23.77
C THR A 110 1.05 -7.76 -23.81
N ASN A 111 1.16 -8.39 -25.00
CA ASN A 111 2.03 -9.55 -25.19
C ASN A 111 3.47 -9.25 -24.73
N LYS A 112 3.97 -8.04 -25.02
CA LYS A 112 5.28 -7.61 -24.52
C LYS A 112 5.30 -7.49 -23.00
N GLY A 113 4.21 -7.05 -22.38
CA GLY A 113 4.07 -7.04 -20.92
C GLY A 113 4.15 -8.44 -20.31
N GLN A 114 3.54 -9.42 -20.96
CA GLN A 114 3.63 -10.82 -20.55
C GLN A 114 5.07 -11.34 -20.63
N MET A 115 5.78 -11.11 -21.72
CA MET A 115 7.21 -11.44 -21.84
C MET A 115 8.08 -10.74 -20.78
N GLN A 116 7.76 -9.50 -20.43
CA GLN A 116 8.44 -8.79 -19.35
C GLN A 116 8.23 -9.50 -17.98
N CYS A 117 7.08 -10.09 -17.72
CA CYS A 117 6.84 -10.86 -16.49
C CYS A 117 7.73 -12.11 -16.43
N GLU A 118 8.00 -12.77 -17.56
CA GLU A 118 8.94 -13.90 -17.63
C GLU A 118 10.36 -13.46 -17.25
N THR A 119 10.80 -12.29 -17.75
CA THR A 119 12.11 -11.71 -17.39
C THR A 119 12.19 -11.40 -15.89
N ILE A 120 11.18 -10.72 -15.33
CA ILE A 120 11.10 -10.46 -13.88
C ILE A 120 11.17 -11.77 -13.09
N SER A 121 10.49 -12.81 -13.57
CA SER A 121 10.48 -14.11 -12.91
C SER A 121 11.89 -14.69 -12.77
N GLN A 122 12.71 -14.55 -13.81
CA GLN A 122 14.11 -14.99 -13.76
C GLN A 122 14.94 -14.15 -12.79
N GLU A 123 14.78 -12.82 -12.81
CA GLU A 123 15.48 -11.90 -11.94
C GLU A 123 15.13 -12.15 -10.45
N LEU A 124 13.85 -12.30 -10.12
CA LEU A 124 13.39 -12.59 -8.76
C LEU A 124 13.91 -13.93 -8.25
N LYS A 125 13.92 -14.97 -9.11
CA LYS A 125 14.53 -16.27 -8.76
C LYS A 125 16.01 -16.14 -8.45
N ALA A 126 16.74 -15.37 -9.24
CA ALA A 126 18.17 -15.15 -9.04
C ALA A 126 18.50 -14.40 -7.74
N MET A 127 17.59 -13.56 -7.26
CA MET A 127 17.76 -12.83 -5.99
C MET A 127 17.64 -13.72 -4.76
N GLN A 128 17.08 -14.94 -4.88
CA GLN A 128 16.81 -15.87 -3.76
C GLN A 128 16.06 -15.22 -2.58
N ASN A 129 15.37 -14.09 -2.81
CA ASN A 129 14.61 -13.41 -1.79
C ASN A 129 13.27 -14.10 -1.59
N THR A 130 12.96 -14.41 -0.36
CA THR A 130 11.63 -14.83 0.06
C THR A 130 10.87 -13.60 0.56
N PHE A 131 9.64 -13.43 0.12
CA PHE A 131 8.78 -12.36 0.60
C PHE A 131 7.77 -12.91 1.62
N ASP A 132 7.66 -12.23 2.75
CA ASP A 132 6.69 -12.56 3.78
C ASP A 132 5.31 -12.00 3.42
N LEU A 133 5.29 -10.90 2.66
CA LEU A 133 4.09 -10.15 2.33
C LEU A 133 4.18 -9.50 0.95
N VAL A 134 3.13 -9.66 0.15
CA VAL A 134 2.98 -8.98 -1.15
C VAL A 134 1.73 -8.12 -1.14
N TYR A 135 1.89 -6.83 -1.34
CA TYR A 135 0.79 -5.91 -1.60
C TYR A 135 0.58 -5.72 -3.09
N ILE A 136 -0.68 -5.78 -3.52
CA ILE A 136 -1.03 -5.73 -4.94
C ILE A 136 -2.07 -4.61 -5.13
N SER A 137 -1.84 -3.72 -6.09
CA SER A 137 -2.88 -2.78 -6.53
C SER A 137 -4.00 -3.54 -7.25
N PRO A 138 -5.28 -3.20 -7.00
CA PRO A 138 -6.39 -3.98 -7.58
C PRO A 138 -6.69 -3.69 -9.06
N LEU A 139 -5.90 -2.87 -9.77
CA LEU A 139 -6.05 -2.65 -11.20
C LEU A 139 -5.56 -3.85 -12.01
N LYS A 140 -6.28 -4.21 -13.10
CA LYS A 140 -6.04 -5.43 -13.91
C LYS A 140 -4.58 -5.68 -14.23
N ARG A 141 -3.85 -4.69 -14.76
CA ARG A 141 -2.44 -4.82 -15.15
C ARG A 141 -1.51 -5.20 -13.99
N THR A 142 -1.82 -4.76 -12.77
CA THR A 142 -1.07 -5.14 -11.56
C THR A 142 -1.42 -6.54 -11.10
N MET A 143 -2.71 -6.90 -11.15
CA MET A 143 -3.18 -8.24 -10.89
C MET A 143 -2.61 -9.24 -11.90
N GLN A 144 -2.66 -8.95 -13.19
CA GLN A 144 -2.09 -9.81 -14.24
C GLN A 144 -0.58 -9.95 -14.08
N THR A 145 0.14 -8.87 -13.75
CA THR A 145 1.58 -8.94 -13.44
C THR A 145 1.83 -9.90 -12.27
N PHE A 146 1.05 -9.78 -11.18
CA PHE A 146 1.14 -10.69 -10.03
C PHE A 146 0.87 -12.14 -10.43
N CYS A 147 -0.24 -12.43 -11.12
CA CYS A 147 -0.61 -13.80 -11.52
C CYS A 147 0.49 -14.49 -12.35
N MET A 148 1.20 -13.74 -13.18
CA MET A 148 2.28 -14.30 -14.00
C MET A 148 3.57 -14.61 -13.21
N ILE A 149 3.74 -14.01 -12.03
CA ILE A 149 4.90 -14.24 -11.17
C ILE A 149 4.55 -14.90 -9.84
N GLU A 150 3.27 -15.24 -9.64
CA GLU A 150 2.73 -15.82 -8.40
C GLU A 150 3.48 -17.05 -7.94
N ASN A 151 3.87 -17.92 -8.88
CA ASN A 151 4.59 -19.17 -8.61
C ASN A 151 6.00 -18.96 -8.04
N LEU A 152 6.49 -17.73 -7.97
CA LEU A 152 7.76 -17.39 -7.35
C LEU A 152 7.65 -17.19 -5.84
N PHE A 153 6.44 -16.96 -5.36
CA PHE A 153 6.17 -16.77 -3.95
C PHE A 153 5.84 -18.12 -3.30
N ASN A 154 6.35 -18.35 -2.11
CA ASN A 154 5.94 -19.50 -1.32
C ASN A 154 4.55 -19.24 -0.74
N CYS A 155 3.50 -19.69 -1.44
CA CYS A 155 2.11 -19.43 -1.06
C CYS A 155 1.72 -19.96 0.32
N SER A 156 2.49 -20.87 0.92
CA SER A 156 2.26 -21.33 2.30
C SER A 156 2.83 -20.38 3.36
N GLU A 157 3.79 -19.54 3.01
CA GLU A 157 4.49 -18.63 3.92
C GLU A 157 4.24 -17.15 3.58
N THR A 158 3.93 -16.84 2.32
CA THR A 158 3.71 -15.48 1.84
C THR A 158 2.23 -15.08 1.97
N SER A 159 1.97 -13.94 2.57
CA SER A 159 0.64 -13.32 2.60
C SER A 159 0.44 -12.40 1.40
N PHE A 160 -0.77 -12.40 0.81
CA PHE A 160 -1.12 -11.56 -0.33
C PHE A 160 -2.27 -10.63 0.06
N ILE A 161 -2.10 -9.33 -0.14
CA ILE A 161 -3.09 -8.31 0.25
C ILE A 161 -3.36 -7.37 -0.92
N LEU A 162 -4.63 -7.24 -1.32
CA LEU A 162 -5.05 -6.17 -2.20
C LEU A 162 -5.21 -4.87 -1.42
N SER A 163 -4.67 -3.78 -1.98
CA SER A 163 -4.81 -2.46 -1.41
C SER A 163 -5.07 -1.40 -2.48
N ASP A 164 -6.20 -0.71 -2.37
CA ASP A 164 -6.55 0.43 -3.19
C ASP A 164 -5.71 1.67 -2.87
N LEU A 165 -5.06 1.71 -1.69
CA LEU A 165 -4.14 2.79 -1.32
C LEU A 165 -2.95 2.92 -2.28
N ILE A 166 -2.57 1.85 -2.97
CA ILE A 166 -1.47 1.85 -3.94
C ILE A 166 -1.95 1.81 -5.40
N ARG A 167 -3.23 2.13 -5.67
CA ARG A 167 -3.77 2.24 -7.03
C ARG A 167 -3.12 3.36 -7.83
N GLY A 168 -3.25 3.33 -9.15
CA GLY A 168 -2.91 4.45 -10.01
C GLY A 168 -3.72 5.70 -9.65
N ILE A 169 -3.16 6.90 -9.86
CA ILE A 169 -3.87 8.16 -9.60
C ILE A 169 -5.11 8.28 -10.50
N LEU A 170 -6.28 8.50 -9.91
CA LEU A 170 -7.49 8.76 -10.65
C LEU A 170 -7.39 10.14 -11.33
N GLY A 171 -7.44 10.15 -12.64
CA GLY A 171 -7.43 11.38 -13.44
C GLY A 171 -8.69 11.46 -14.31
N LYS A 172 -8.75 12.46 -15.16
CA LYS A 172 -9.84 12.64 -16.16
C LYS A 172 -9.94 11.50 -17.21
N ASN A 173 -9.12 10.46 -17.09
CA ASN A 173 -9.08 9.34 -18.00
C ASN A 173 -9.43 8.03 -17.30
N HIS A 174 -10.09 7.13 -18.02
CA HIS A 174 -10.69 5.90 -17.47
C HIS A 174 -9.69 4.79 -17.11
N LYS A 175 -8.41 4.91 -17.47
CA LYS A 175 -7.39 3.83 -17.27
C LYS A 175 -7.14 3.41 -15.82
N ASN A 176 -7.61 4.17 -14.85
CA ASN A 176 -7.49 3.87 -13.43
C ASN A 176 -8.85 3.69 -12.75
N ILE A 177 -9.92 3.57 -13.55
CA ILE A 177 -11.23 3.08 -13.12
C ILE A 177 -11.11 1.56 -13.09
N GLY A 178 -11.33 0.96 -11.93
CA GLY A 178 -11.20 -0.48 -11.75
C GLY A 178 -12.51 -1.24 -11.94
N SER A 179 -12.46 -2.53 -11.76
CA SER A 179 -13.65 -3.38 -11.64
C SER A 179 -14.26 -3.23 -10.23
N THR A 180 -15.58 -3.40 -10.10
CA THR A 180 -16.24 -3.44 -8.79
C THR A 180 -15.61 -4.49 -7.88
N LEU A 181 -15.75 -4.32 -6.56
CA LEU A 181 -15.20 -5.28 -5.60
C LEU A 181 -15.76 -6.70 -5.83
N GLU A 182 -17.02 -6.82 -6.23
CA GLU A 182 -17.65 -8.10 -6.55
C GLU A 182 -16.97 -8.78 -7.75
N ASN A 183 -16.79 -8.02 -8.85
CA ASN A 183 -16.09 -8.52 -10.03
C ASN A 183 -14.62 -8.85 -9.74
N LEU A 184 -13.98 -8.04 -8.90
CA LEU A 184 -12.60 -8.29 -8.47
C LEU A 184 -12.47 -9.58 -7.68
N LYS A 185 -13.40 -9.87 -6.73
CA LYS A 185 -13.44 -11.13 -5.99
C LYS A 185 -13.64 -12.34 -6.93
N THR A 186 -14.49 -12.21 -7.94
CA THR A 186 -14.69 -13.26 -8.95
C THR A 186 -13.39 -13.53 -9.74
N GLN A 187 -12.65 -12.48 -10.11
CA GLN A 187 -11.38 -12.63 -10.79
C GLN A 187 -10.31 -13.28 -9.91
N ILE A 188 -10.28 -12.95 -8.62
CA ILE A 188 -9.33 -13.52 -7.63
C ILE A 188 -9.58 -15.01 -7.41
N ASN A 189 -10.82 -15.48 -7.43
CA ASN A 189 -11.13 -16.89 -7.24
C ASN A 189 -10.49 -17.81 -8.31
N ASN A 190 -10.04 -17.24 -9.43
CA ASN A 190 -9.31 -17.94 -10.48
C ASN A 190 -7.78 -17.94 -10.28
N VAL A 191 -7.29 -17.33 -9.20
CA VAL A 191 -5.86 -17.26 -8.84
C VAL A 191 -5.58 -18.34 -7.80
N ASN A 192 -4.42 -18.99 -7.89
CA ASN A 192 -4.07 -20.11 -6.98
C ASN A 192 -3.79 -19.64 -5.54
N SER A 193 -3.54 -18.35 -5.33
CA SER A 193 -3.21 -17.77 -4.03
C SER A 193 -4.42 -17.22 -3.30
N HIS A 194 -4.44 -17.35 -1.99
CA HIS A 194 -5.43 -16.71 -1.14
C HIS A 194 -5.12 -15.23 -0.97
N ILE A 195 -5.76 -14.38 -1.79
CA ILE A 195 -5.58 -12.93 -1.74
C ILE A 195 -6.61 -12.32 -0.77
N CYS A 196 -6.09 -11.61 0.25
CA CYS A 196 -6.92 -10.89 1.21
C CYS A 196 -7.47 -9.60 0.59
N THR A 197 -8.80 -9.46 0.56
CA THR A 197 -9.51 -8.25 0.07
C THR A 197 -10.16 -7.44 1.20
N ARG A 198 -9.95 -7.82 2.45
CA ARG A 198 -10.63 -7.27 3.64
C ARG A 198 -10.52 -5.75 3.77
N TYR A 199 -9.43 -5.18 3.29
CA TYR A 199 -9.16 -3.74 3.38
C TYR A 199 -9.73 -2.92 2.22
N ILE A 200 -10.33 -3.55 1.20
CA ILE A 200 -11.10 -2.87 0.17
C ILE A 200 -12.57 -2.91 0.60
N THR A 201 -13.06 -1.83 1.16
CA THR A 201 -14.37 -1.78 1.84
C THR A 201 -15.48 -1.18 0.99
N LYS A 202 -15.14 -0.52 -0.12
CA LYS A 202 -16.09 0.08 -1.06
C LYS A 202 -16.22 -0.76 -2.33
N ASN A 203 -17.43 -0.83 -2.88
CA ASN A 203 -17.64 -1.48 -4.18
C ASN A 203 -16.97 -0.68 -5.31
N ILE A 204 -17.03 0.66 -5.25
CA ILE A 204 -16.32 1.61 -6.10
C ILE A 204 -15.07 2.10 -5.35
N TRP A 205 -14.04 1.27 -5.28
CA TRP A 205 -12.83 1.49 -4.49
C TRP A 205 -11.83 2.47 -5.13
N TRP A 206 -11.98 2.77 -6.43
CA TRP A 206 -11.06 3.65 -7.16
C TRP A 206 -11.36 5.13 -7.00
N SER A 207 -12.54 5.48 -6.44
CA SER A 207 -12.99 6.85 -6.20
C SER A 207 -13.27 7.10 -4.72
N ASP A 208 -13.00 8.31 -4.26
CA ASP A 208 -13.36 8.76 -2.92
C ASP A 208 -14.79 9.30 -2.84
N ASN A 209 -15.45 9.52 -3.99
CA ASN A 209 -16.82 10.00 -4.07
C ASN A 209 -17.85 8.87 -3.94
N ASP A 210 -19.02 9.20 -3.39
CA ASP A 210 -20.18 8.29 -3.33
C ASP A 210 -20.70 7.99 -4.75
N GLU A 211 -21.41 6.87 -4.88
CA GLU A 211 -21.91 6.26 -6.14
C GLU A 211 -22.69 7.19 -7.08
N ASN A 212 -23.11 8.38 -6.59
CA ASN A 212 -23.98 9.32 -7.31
C ASN A 212 -23.27 10.58 -7.85
N ASN A 213 -21.97 10.75 -7.63
CA ASN A 213 -21.27 11.96 -8.06
C ASN A 213 -20.20 11.67 -9.13
N ASN A 214 -20.22 12.51 -10.16
CA ASN A 214 -19.28 12.52 -11.28
C ASN A 214 -17.84 12.29 -10.82
N GLU A 215 -17.11 11.50 -11.60
CA GLU A 215 -15.70 11.13 -11.46
C GLU A 215 -14.80 12.36 -11.25
N GLU A 216 -14.72 12.86 -10.01
CA GLU A 216 -13.71 13.86 -9.71
C GLU A 216 -12.32 13.22 -9.70
N SER A 217 -11.41 13.85 -10.43
CA SER A 217 -10.02 13.42 -10.44
C SER A 217 -9.40 13.57 -9.06
N GLU A 218 -8.68 12.55 -8.62
CA GLU A 218 -7.90 12.59 -7.37
C GLU A 218 -6.87 13.73 -7.44
N ASN A 219 -6.92 14.65 -6.49
CA ASN A 219 -5.94 15.72 -6.40
C ASN A 219 -4.60 15.21 -5.81
N LYS A 220 -3.56 16.06 -5.88
CA LYS A 220 -2.22 15.70 -5.42
C LYS A 220 -2.17 15.41 -3.92
N GLU A 221 -2.93 16.11 -3.12
CA GLU A 221 -2.97 15.94 -1.68
C GLU A 221 -3.59 14.59 -1.30
N MET A 222 -4.74 14.25 -1.86
CA MET A 222 -5.40 12.95 -1.67
C MET A 222 -4.48 11.78 -2.08
N PHE A 223 -3.83 11.91 -3.26
CA PHE A 223 -2.87 10.93 -3.75
C PHE A 223 -1.70 10.73 -2.78
N ASN A 224 -1.07 11.81 -2.32
CA ASN A 224 0.05 11.74 -1.40
C ASN A 224 -0.39 11.14 -0.05
N THR A 225 -1.51 11.59 0.47
CA THR A 225 -2.06 11.17 1.76
C THR A 225 -2.32 9.67 1.82
N ARG A 226 -2.99 9.09 0.79
CA ARG A 226 -3.26 7.64 0.81
C ARG A 226 -2.00 6.80 0.75
N ILE A 227 -0.96 7.26 0.03
CA ILE A 227 0.31 6.52 -0.01
C ILE A 227 1.02 6.61 1.34
N ILE A 228 0.98 7.75 2.03
CA ILE A 228 1.55 7.87 3.37
C ILE A 228 0.83 6.97 4.37
N ILE A 229 -0.51 6.88 4.31
CA ILE A 229 -1.28 5.94 5.12
C ILE A 229 -0.83 4.50 4.84
N PHE A 230 -0.66 4.15 3.56
CA PHE A 230 -0.13 2.84 3.18
C PHE A 230 1.27 2.59 3.75
N LEU A 231 2.17 3.57 3.69
CA LEU A 231 3.52 3.46 4.26
C LEU A 231 3.47 3.26 5.78
N LEU A 232 2.64 4.01 6.49
CA LEU A 232 2.44 3.80 7.93
C LEU A 232 1.94 2.38 8.20
N TRP A 233 0.98 1.90 7.42
CA TRP A 233 0.47 0.54 7.58
C TRP A 233 1.56 -0.52 7.45
N ILE A 234 2.35 -0.49 6.36
CA ILE A 234 3.40 -1.50 6.12
C ILE A 234 4.56 -1.41 7.12
N ILE A 235 4.88 -0.21 7.63
CA ILE A 235 5.93 -0.04 8.63
C ILE A 235 5.60 -0.82 9.91
N PHE A 236 4.35 -0.72 10.37
CA PHE A 236 3.94 -1.35 11.62
C PHE A 236 3.59 -2.84 11.48
N ARG A 237 3.56 -3.41 10.27
CA ARG A 237 3.42 -4.86 10.05
C ARG A 237 4.62 -5.61 10.66
N LYS A 238 4.42 -6.88 11.01
CA LYS A 238 5.49 -7.75 11.53
C LYS A 238 6.43 -8.28 10.42
N GLU A 239 5.91 -8.41 9.21
CA GLU A 239 6.60 -8.95 8.06
C GLU A 239 7.80 -8.06 7.70
N GLN A 240 8.94 -8.69 7.41
CA GLN A 240 10.21 -7.99 7.16
C GLN A 240 10.45 -7.79 5.65
N ASN A 241 10.21 -8.83 4.85
CA ASN A 241 10.46 -8.82 3.41
C ASN A 241 9.14 -8.56 2.66
N ILE A 242 8.97 -7.34 2.16
CA ILE A 242 7.71 -6.88 1.58
C ILE A 242 7.92 -6.55 0.09
N CYS A 243 7.03 -7.08 -0.75
CA CYS A 243 6.92 -6.69 -2.15
C CYS A 243 5.66 -5.84 -2.39
N ILE A 244 5.77 -4.77 -3.16
CA ILE A 244 4.67 -3.89 -3.53
C ILE A 244 4.54 -3.85 -5.05
N ILE A 245 3.46 -4.42 -5.59
CA ILE A 245 3.18 -4.40 -7.04
C ILE A 245 2.22 -3.24 -7.33
N SER A 246 2.74 -2.20 -7.98
CA SER A 246 2.02 -0.95 -8.14
C SER A 246 2.39 -0.18 -9.44
N HIS A 247 2.28 1.13 -9.44
CA HIS A 247 2.30 2.04 -10.58
C HIS A 247 3.43 3.07 -10.50
N SER A 248 3.88 3.53 -11.67
CA SER A 248 5.01 4.47 -11.79
C SER A 248 4.90 5.72 -10.91
N LYS A 249 3.69 6.31 -10.75
CA LYS A 249 3.53 7.53 -9.91
C LYS A 249 3.63 7.21 -8.43
N VAL A 250 3.07 6.08 -7.97
CA VAL A 250 3.17 5.61 -6.59
C VAL A 250 4.63 5.34 -6.23
N ILE A 251 5.32 4.56 -7.06
CA ILE A 251 6.73 4.23 -6.83
C ILE A 251 7.60 5.50 -6.85
N LYS A 252 7.38 6.40 -7.83
CA LYS A 252 8.10 7.67 -7.89
C LYS A 252 7.85 8.56 -6.67
N PHE A 253 6.66 8.52 -6.09
CA PHE A 253 6.38 9.30 -4.87
C PHE A 253 7.21 8.80 -3.69
N ILE A 254 7.30 7.48 -3.52
CA ILE A 254 8.01 6.87 -2.39
C ILE A 254 9.53 6.92 -2.56
N SER A 255 10.03 6.61 -3.77
CA SER A 255 11.46 6.40 -4.04
C SER A 255 12.15 7.59 -4.71
N HIS A 256 11.38 8.61 -5.11
CA HIS A 256 11.83 9.71 -5.97
C HIS A 256 12.37 9.28 -7.35
N ILE A 257 12.37 7.97 -7.66
CA ILE A 257 12.90 7.38 -8.89
C ILE A 257 11.77 6.96 -9.83
N LYS A 258 11.90 7.29 -11.11
CA LYS A 258 10.99 6.78 -12.16
C LYS A 258 11.55 5.50 -12.74
N ILE A 259 10.86 4.38 -12.54
CA ILE A 259 11.25 3.07 -13.08
C ILE A 259 10.45 2.70 -14.33
N LYS A 260 11.02 1.85 -15.20
CA LYS A 260 10.36 1.31 -16.38
C LYS A 260 9.29 0.28 -15.99
N ASN A 261 8.40 -0.09 -16.93
CA ASN A 261 7.48 -1.22 -16.75
C ASN A 261 8.28 -2.49 -16.44
N ALA A 262 7.74 -3.34 -15.60
CA ALA A 262 8.36 -4.59 -15.21
C ALA A 262 9.73 -4.47 -14.54
N ASN A 263 10.06 -3.32 -13.99
CA ASN A 263 11.26 -3.16 -13.17
C ASN A 263 10.88 -3.07 -11.69
N PHE A 264 11.79 -3.51 -10.84
CA PHE A 264 11.65 -3.37 -9.41
C PHE A 264 12.80 -2.55 -8.82
N ILE A 265 12.58 -2.03 -7.63
CA ILE A 265 13.53 -1.19 -6.89
C ILE A 265 13.41 -1.51 -5.39
N LEU A 266 14.55 -1.59 -4.71
CA LEU A 266 14.60 -1.58 -3.25
C LEU A 266 14.35 -0.14 -2.76
N LEU A 267 13.40 0.02 -1.83
CA LEU A 267 13.09 1.34 -1.26
C LEU A 267 14.13 1.74 -0.22
N ASN A 268 14.48 3.02 -0.22
CA ASN A 268 15.31 3.60 0.82
C ASN A 268 14.47 3.83 2.09
N LYS A 269 14.92 3.29 3.21
CA LYS A 269 14.24 3.41 4.52
C LYS A 269 14.13 4.87 4.97
N GLN A 270 15.11 5.70 4.68
CA GLN A 270 15.11 7.12 5.03
C GLN A 270 14.02 7.89 4.27
N ASP A 271 13.77 7.59 3.00
CA ASP A 271 12.69 8.22 2.22
C ASP A 271 11.33 7.87 2.84
N ILE A 272 11.14 6.61 3.22
CA ILE A 272 9.90 6.16 3.89
C ILE A 272 9.72 6.86 5.24
N TYR A 273 10.77 6.90 6.05
CA TYR A 273 10.77 7.59 7.35
C TYR A 273 10.37 9.06 7.19
N THR A 274 11.01 9.77 6.27
CA THR A 274 10.76 11.20 6.03
C THR A 274 9.30 11.46 5.62
N CYS A 275 8.75 10.66 4.68
CA CYS A 275 7.36 10.78 4.28
C CYS A 275 6.38 10.64 5.46
N CYS A 276 6.61 9.68 6.34
CA CYS A 276 5.74 9.43 7.50
C CYS A 276 5.90 10.48 8.60
N SER A 277 7.13 10.87 8.92
CA SER A 277 7.44 11.91 9.91
C SER A 277 6.86 13.27 9.51
N ASP A 278 7.03 13.67 8.25
CA ASP A 278 6.47 14.93 7.74
C ASP A 278 4.94 14.97 7.80
N PHE A 279 4.29 13.84 7.58
CA PHE A 279 2.83 13.73 7.72
C PHE A 279 2.38 13.94 9.17
N LEU A 280 3.10 13.38 10.12
CA LEU A 280 2.76 13.51 11.54
C LEU A 280 2.96 14.95 12.07
N LYS A 281 3.91 15.70 11.50
CA LYS A 281 4.25 17.09 11.89
C LYS A 281 3.31 18.14 11.30
N LYS A 282 2.78 17.91 10.10
CA LYS A 282 1.82 18.84 9.43
C LYS A 282 0.44 18.78 10.03
#